data_af8609eb17efd2c0ee37ce87258aa6bc
#
_entry.id   af8609eb17efd2c0ee37ce87258aa6bc
#
_cell.length_a   1.000
_cell.length_b   1.000
_cell.length_c   1.000
_cell.angle_alpha   90.00
_cell.angle_beta   90.00
_cell.angle_gamma   90.00
#
_symmetry.space_group_name_H-M   'P 1'
#
loop_
_entity.id
_entity.type
_entity.pdbx_description
1 polymer ?
#
loop_
_entity_poly.entity_id
_entity_poly.type
_entity_poly.pdbx_seq_one_letter_code
_entity_poly.pdbx_strand_id
1 'polypeptide(L)'
;MKLAFALFKYFPYGGLQRDCIKIAQECVARGHQVDIFALETSGEVPEPLNVTCLEVNSRINYRRYEEFAELLQQHVHNEGYDAVVGFNKMPGLDFYYAADPCYATKVEGRSWFYSLFPRTRSFLSAEARVFAQHSNTHALLISPAEMENFSRIYHTPSERMHLLPPGIQRDRIAPADYDERRLRKRNDLGLAEGQNMLLMVGSGFKTKGVDRSLHAIAALPEHMRQNTRLFVVGQDNPRTFLNLARKLGVSKQVEFLGGCDDIPDLLFAADLLLHPAYRENTGTVLLESLAAQLPVLCTAACGYAFHIRDANCGRVLSTPFVQSEMDATLKFMLDFPEKQEWKENAARYIKEHDLFSMPERAVDVIENKIVQVD
;
A
#
# COMPACT_ATOMS: atom_id res chain seq x y z
N MET A 1 13.50 22.43 12.41
CA MET A 1 12.24 22.19 13.17
C MET A 1 12.38 20.91 13.98
N LYS A 2 11.64 20.82 15.10
CA LYS A 2 11.48 19.62 15.91
C LYS A 2 10.08 19.02 15.65
N LEU A 3 10.01 17.86 15.02
CA LEU A 3 8.79 17.23 14.55
C LEU A 3 8.45 15.97 15.37
N ALA A 4 7.19 15.82 15.78
CA ALA A 4 6.67 14.62 16.41
C ALA A 4 5.92 13.78 15.37
N PHE A 5 6.38 12.57 15.08
CA PHE A 5 5.67 11.61 14.24
C PHE A 5 4.90 10.62 15.11
N ALA A 6 3.67 10.28 14.72
CA ALA A 6 2.80 9.44 15.54
C ALA A 6 2.12 8.34 14.71
N LEU A 7 2.27 7.09 15.17
CA LEU A 7 1.60 5.94 14.61
C LEU A 7 1.21 4.94 15.71
N PHE A 8 0.12 4.16 15.51
CA PHE A 8 -0.28 3.22 16.55
C PHE A 8 0.65 2.02 16.69
N LYS A 9 1.20 1.52 15.57
CA LYS A 9 2.10 0.36 15.59
C LYS A 9 3.24 0.55 14.61
N TYR A 10 4.45 0.30 15.07
CA TYR A 10 5.62 0.21 14.22
C TYR A 10 6.06 -1.25 14.05
N PHE A 11 6.29 -1.65 12.80
CA PHE A 11 6.94 -2.90 12.38
C PHE A 11 7.51 -2.74 10.97
N PRO A 12 8.65 -3.38 10.61
CA PRO A 12 9.42 -3.04 9.40
C PRO A 12 8.71 -3.27 8.06
N TYR A 13 7.75 -4.21 8.02
CA TYR A 13 7.15 -4.70 6.77
C TYR A 13 5.80 -4.07 6.40
N GLY A 14 5.31 -3.10 7.16
CA GLY A 14 4.05 -2.41 6.88
C GLY A 14 4.22 -1.28 5.85
N GLY A 15 3.26 -1.12 4.92
CA GLY A 15 3.29 -0.02 3.95
C GLY A 15 3.30 1.35 4.63
N LEU A 16 2.35 1.58 5.56
CA LEU A 16 2.26 2.80 6.34
C LEU A 16 3.55 3.10 7.13
N GLN A 17 4.12 2.07 7.76
CA GLN A 17 5.34 2.19 8.56
C GLN A 17 6.55 2.55 7.69
N ARG A 18 6.68 1.94 6.52
CA ARG A 18 7.73 2.28 5.55
C ARG A 18 7.62 3.71 5.05
N ASP A 19 6.40 4.18 4.80
CA ASP A 19 6.17 5.55 4.37
C ASP A 19 6.47 6.55 5.51
N CYS A 20 6.10 6.22 6.76
CA CYS A 20 6.50 6.99 7.94
C CYS A 20 8.02 7.15 8.03
N ILE A 21 8.76 6.04 7.92
CA ILE A 21 10.23 6.07 7.98
C ILE A 21 10.82 6.88 6.82
N LYS A 22 10.32 6.74 5.59
CA LYS A 22 10.83 7.50 4.44
C LYS A 22 10.63 9.01 4.63
N ILE A 23 9.46 9.44 5.08
CA ILE A 23 9.18 10.87 5.33
C ILE A 23 10.05 11.36 6.49
N ALA A 24 10.21 10.57 7.56
CA ALA A 24 11.07 10.91 8.69
C ALA A 24 12.56 11.04 8.28
N GLN A 25 13.06 10.12 7.46
CA GLN A 25 14.43 10.17 6.92
C GLN A 25 14.64 11.39 6.04
N GLU A 26 13.67 11.76 5.20
CA GLU A 26 13.72 12.97 4.38
C GLU A 26 13.74 14.24 5.26
N CYS A 27 12.92 14.30 6.33
CA CYS A 27 12.98 15.39 7.30
C CYS A 27 14.37 15.51 7.95
N VAL A 28 14.95 14.38 8.37
CA VAL A 28 16.31 14.37 8.96
C VAL A 28 17.37 14.80 7.93
N ALA A 29 17.27 14.35 6.69
CA ALA A 29 18.18 14.75 5.62
C ALA A 29 18.16 16.25 5.33
N ARG A 30 17.00 16.91 5.58
CA ARG A 30 16.84 18.38 5.50
C ARG A 30 17.23 19.12 6.78
N GLY A 31 17.75 18.42 7.79
CA GLY A 31 18.24 19.02 9.04
C GLY A 31 17.18 19.23 10.10
N HIS A 32 16.02 18.55 10.00
CA HIS A 32 15.01 18.56 11.06
C HIS A 32 15.27 17.46 12.10
N GLN A 33 14.87 17.72 13.34
CA GLN A 33 14.80 16.69 14.38
C GLN A 33 13.47 15.98 14.28
N VAL A 34 13.47 14.64 14.30
CA VAL A 34 12.26 13.82 14.24
C VAL A 34 12.25 12.81 15.38
N ASP A 35 11.23 12.86 16.21
CA ASP A 35 10.96 11.87 17.25
C ASP A 35 9.67 11.11 16.89
N ILE A 36 9.73 9.77 16.88
CA ILE A 36 8.59 8.92 16.50
C ILE A 36 7.96 8.30 17.73
N PHE A 37 6.65 8.45 17.89
CA PHE A 37 5.87 7.91 18.99
C PHE A 37 4.92 6.81 18.52
N ALA A 38 4.86 5.70 19.27
CA ALA A 38 3.98 4.58 18.97
C ALA A 38 3.34 3.98 20.22
N LEU A 39 2.25 3.21 20.05
CA LEU A 39 1.69 2.35 21.10
C LEU A 39 2.44 1.03 21.23
N GLU A 40 2.90 0.51 20.09
CA GLU A 40 3.60 -0.77 20.02
C GLU A 40 4.71 -0.66 18.97
N THR A 41 5.86 -1.25 19.29
CA THR A 41 6.99 -1.36 18.36
C THR A 41 7.50 -2.79 18.30
N SER A 42 7.89 -3.22 17.12
CA SER A 42 8.59 -4.49 16.91
C SER A 42 9.55 -4.39 15.73
N GLY A 43 10.66 -5.12 15.80
CA GLY A 43 11.72 -5.10 14.80
C GLY A 43 12.62 -3.88 14.89
N GLU A 44 13.55 -3.78 13.95
CA GLU A 44 14.56 -2.73 13.92
C GLU A 44 14.03 -1.43 13.35
N VAL A 45 14.50 -0.31 13.88
CA VAL A 45 14.24 1.03 13.38
C VAL A 45 15.53 1.53 12.72
N PRO A 46 15.49 2.04 11.48
CA PRO A 46 16.70 2.54 10.81
C PRO A 46 17.29 3.74 11.54
N GLU A 47 18.60 3.73 11.78
CA GLU A 47 19.32 4.91 12.29
C GLU A 47 19.22 6.10 11.30
N PRO A 48 19.19 7.35 11.79
CA PRO A 48 19.29 7.78 13.18
C PRO A 48 17.93 7.88 13.91
N LEU A 49 16.86 7.29 13.37
CA LEU A 49 15.51 7.39 13.91
C LEU A 49 15.34 6.49 15.14
N ASN A 50 14.50 6.94 16.08
CA ASN A 50 14.08 6.16 17.23
C ASN A 50 12.55 6.16 17.36
N VAL A 51 11.99 5.04 17.85
CA VAL A 51 10.57 4.93 18.16
C VAL A 51 10.38 4.80 19.66
N THR A 52 9.71 5.79 20.27
CA THR A 52 9.35 5.80 21.68
C THR A 52 7.94 5.27 21.85
N CYS A 53 7.76 4.25 22.70
CA CYS A 53 6.43 3.75 23.05
C CYS A 53 5.83 4.57 24.20
N LEU A 54 4.60 5.05 24.00
CA LEU A 54 3.80 5.67 25.06
C LEU A 54 2.93 4.59 25.72
N GLU A 55 3.10 4.41 27.02
CA GLU A 55 2.36 3.40 27.78
C GLU A 55 0.92 3.85 28.05
N VAL A 56 -0.03 3.01 27.66
CA VAL A 56 -1.46 3.23 27.88
C VAL A 56 -2.04 2.15 28.80
N ASN A 57 -3.03 2.53 29.60
CA ASN A 57 -3.62 1.64 30.62
C ASN A 57 -4.78 0.80 30.05
N SER A 58 -5.49 1.31 29.05
CA SER A 58 -6.67 0.64 28.50
C SER A 58 -6.30 -0.64 27.75
N ARG A 59 -7.16 -1.67 27.89
CA ARG A 59 -7.06 -2.94 27.14
C ARG A 59 -7.96 -2.96 25.90
N ILE A 60 -8.85 -2.00 25.74
CA ILE A 60 -9.80 -1.92 24.63
C ILE A 60 -9.17 -1.07 23.52
N ASN A 61 -8.99 -1.62 22.32
CA ASN A 61 -8.23 -1.00 21.25
C ASN A 61 -8.59 0.46 20.93
N TYR A 62 -9.87 0.80 20.78
CA TYR A 62 -10.24 2.17 20.45
C TYR A 62 -9.95 3.14 21.62
N ARG A 63 -10.08 2.69 22.87
CA ARG A 63 -9.70 3.50 24.05
C ARG A 63 -8.19 3.67 24.16
N ARG A 64 -7.42 2.65 23.82
CA ARG A 64 -5.94 2.75 23.73
C ARG A 64 -5.53 3.84 22.75
N TYR A 65 -6.24 3.96 21.63
CA TYR A 65 -5.96 4.99 20.60
C TYR A 65 -6.33 6.40 21.10
N GLU A 66 -7.43 6.54 21.85
CA GLU A 66 -7.84 7.79 22.50
C GLU A 66 -6.80 8.22 23.56
N GLU A 67 -6.44 7.31 24.46
CA GLU A 67 -5.45 7.55 25.52
C GLU A 67 -4.06 7.89 24.94
N PHE A 68 -3.65 7.19 23.88
CA PHE A 68 -2.41 7.50 23.18
C PHE A 68 -2.40 8.93 22.62
N ALA A 69 -3.49 9.36 21.99
CA ALA A 69 -3.59 10.70 21.45
C ALA A 69 -3.51 11.78 22.54
N GLU A 70 -4.14 11.53 23.71
CA GLU A 70 -4.08 12.44 24.87
C GLU A 70 -2.66 12.53 25.43
N LEU A 71 -1.97 11.40 25.64
CA LEU A 71 -0.59 11.35 26.10
C LEU A 71 0.38 12.02 25.12
N LEU A 72 0.20 11.78 23.82
CA LEU A 72 0.98 12.43 22.78
C LEU A 72 0.86 13.94 22.83
N GLN A 73 -0.38 14.47 22.93
CA GLN A 73 -0.61 15.93 23.02
C GLN A 73 0.05 16.54 24.25
N GLN A 74 -0.03 15.87 25.40
CA GLN A 74 0.65 16.32 26.63
C GLN A 74 2.17 16.35 26.45
N HIS A 75 2.74 15.30 25.84
CA HIS A 75 4.17 15.20 25.61
C HIS A 75 4.66 16.29 24.64
N VAL A 76 3.96 16.45 23.51
CA VAL A 76 4.28 17.45 22.49
C VAL A 76 4.23 18.87 23.03
N HIS A 77 3.20 19.19 23.84
CA HIS A 77 3.07 20.50 24.47
C HIS A 77 4.23 20.79 25.44
N ASN A 78 4.63 19.80 26.25
CA ASN A 78 5.68 19.98 27.26
C ASN A 78 7.08 20.10 26.62
N GLU A 79 7.33 19.43 25.52
CA GLU A 79 8.65 19.32 24.87
C GLU A 79 8.87 20.33 23.73
N GLY A 80 7.86 21.15 23.38
CA GLY A 80 7.97 22.23 22.41
C GLY A 80 8.26 21.75 20.98
N TYR A 81 7.43 20.85 20.45
CA TYR A 81 7.49 20.47 19.04
C TYR A 81 6.86 21.52 18.16
N ASP A 82 7.44 21.73 16.97
CA ASP A 82 6.92 22.68 15.97
C ASP A 82 5.68 22.14 15.25
N ALA A 83 5.58 20.81 15.07
CA ALA A 83 4.41 20.15 14.48
C ALA A 83 4.30 18.66 14.81
N VAL A 84 3.07 18.15 14.73
CA VAL A 84 2.70 16.74 14.89
C VAL A 84 2.24 16.14 13.55
N VAL A 85 2.95 15.13 13.06
CA VAL A 85 2.63 14.39 11.83
C VAL A 85 2.06 13.03 12.21
N GLY A 86 0.77 12.82 12.00
CA GLY A 86 0.11 11.55 12.32
C GLY A 86 0.01 10.62 11.11
N PHE A 87 0.23 9.33 11.35
CA PHE A 87 0.05 8.25 10.37
C PHE A 87 -1.22 7.42 10.65
N ASN A 88 -1.92 7.73 11.72
CA ASN A 88 -3.27 7.24 12.02
C ASN A 88 -4.15 8.42 12.41
N LYS A 89 -5.45 8.32 12.16
CA LYS A 89 -6.43 9.37 12.47
C LYS A 89 -6.56 9.52 13.97
N MET A 90 -6.26 10.71 14.49
CA MET A 90 -6.40 11.09 15.90
C MET A 90 -6.53 12.60 16.04
N PRO A 91 -7.01 13.13 17.16
CA PRO A 91 -7.01 14.58 17.41
C PRO A 91 -5.60 15.14 17.63
N GLY A 92 -5.43 16.44 17.41
CA GLY A 92 -4.19 17.17 17.74
C GLY A 92 -3.07 17.01 16.73
N LEU A 93 -3.39 16.69 15.48
CA LEU A 93 -2.42 16.62 14.40
C LEU A 93 -2.38 17.93 13.62
N ASP A 94 -1.18 18.39 13.27
CA ASP A 94 -0.96 19.46 12.28
C ASP A 94 -1.00 18.87 10.87
N PHE A 95 -0.41 17.69 10.69
CA PHE A 95 -0.42 16.94 9.43
C PHE A 95 -0.89 15.51 9.64
N TYR A 96 -1.66 15.00 8.68
CA TYR A 96 -2.10 13.61 8.65
C TYR A 96 -1.73 12.94 7.33
N TYR A 97 -0.89 11.90 7.36
CA TYR A 97 -0.60 11.05 6.20
C TYR A 97 -1.75 10.07 5.99
N ALA A 98 -2.54 10.29 4.93
CA ALA A 98 -3.82 9.62 4.71
C ALA A 98 -3.67 8.31 3.91
N ALA A 99 -3.03 7.31 4.51
CA ALA A 99 -2.92 5.97 3.93
C ALA A 99 -4.19 5.13 4.07
N ASP A 100 -5.03 5.44 5.08
CA ASP A 100 -6.27 4.71 5.33
C ASP A 100 -7.46 5.33 4.57
N PRO A 101 -8.37 4.49 4.01
CA PRO A 101 -9.58 4.98 3.37
C PRO A 101 -10.48 5.77 4.31
N CYS A 102 -11.39 6.56 3.74
CA CYS A 102 -12.43 7.24 4.49
C CYS A 102 -13.30 6.22 5.24
N TYR A 103 -13.30 6.28 6.58
CA TYR A 103 -14.06 5.35 7.40
C TYR A 103 -15.58 5.58 7.31
N ALA A 104 -15.97 6.84 7.13
CA ALA A 104 -17.38 7.21 7.00
C ALA A 104 -18.02 6.57 5.76
N THR A 105 -17.33 6.42 4.63
CA THR A 105 -17.86 5.71 3.45
C THR A 105 -18.21 4.26 3.75
N LYS A 106 -17.41 3.61 4.62
CA LYS A 106 -17.68 2.25 5.07
C LYS A 106 -18.95 2.17 5.94
N VAL A 107 -19.20 3.24 6.69
CA VAL A 107 -20.38 3.33 7.59
C VAL A 107 -21.64 3.65 6.77
N GLU A 108 -21.56 4.53 5.76
CA GLU A 108 -22.67 4.86 4.85
C GLU A 108 -23.30 3.59 4.22
N GLY A 109 -22.48 2.60 3.86
CA GLY A 109 -22.94 1.32 3.30
C GLY A 109 -23.49 0.32 4.32
N ARG A 110 -23.64 0.69 5.62
CA ARG A 110 -24.08 -0.18 6.71
C ARG A 110 -25.44 0.26 7.26
N SER A 111 -26.09 -0.66 8.02
CA SER A 111 -27.28 -0.31 8.78
C SER A 111 -26.99 0.82 9.78
N TRP A 112 -27.96 1.72 10.02
CA TRP A 112 -27.84 2.85 10.95
C TRP A 112 -27.38 2.45 12.36
N PHE A 113 -27.74 1.26 12.85
CA PHE A 113 -27.25 0.71 14.14
C PHE A 113 -25.72 0.62 14.21
N TYR A 114 -25.05 0.49 13.05
CA TYR A 114 -23.59 0.35 13.03
C TYR A 114 -22.88 1.60 13.54
N SER A 115 -23.46 2.77 13.33
CA SER A 115 -22.93 4.05 13.84
C SER A 115 -23.07 4.20 15.37
N LEU A 116 -23.91 3.39 16.02
CA LEU A 116 -24.12 3.47 17.48
C LEU A 116 -23.04 2.71 18.28
N PHE A 117 -22.29 1.80 17.67
CA PHE A 117 -21.24 1.07 18.38
C PHE A 117 -20.14 2.03 18.86
N PRO A 118 -19.69 1.90 20.13
CA PRO A 118 -18.65 2.79 20.68
C PRO A 118 -17.40 2.86 19.83
N ARG A 119 -16.91 1.73 19.33
CA ARG A 119 -15.77 1.67 18.42
C ARG A 119 -15.99 2.48 17.14
N THR A 120 -17.17 2.35 16.52
CA THR A 120 -17.49 3.09 15.28
C THR A 120 -17.53 4.59 15.54
N ARG A 121 -18.14 4.99 16.65
CA ARG A 121 -18.21 6.41 17.07
C ARG A 121 -16.82 6.98 17.31
N SER A 122 -15.94 6.24 18.00
CA SER A 122 -14.57 6.65 18.25
C SER A 122 -13.81 6.88 16.93
N PHE A 123 -13.90 5.95 15.96
CA PHE A 123 -13.22 6.10 14.67
C PHE A 123 -13.81 7.23 13.81
N LEU A 124 -15.14 7.41 13.79
CA LEU A 124 -15.76 8.56 13.11
C LEU A 124 -15.37 9.89 13.76
N SER A 125 -15.29 9.92 15.08
CA SER A 125 -14.83 11.11 15.82
C SER A 125 -13.38 11.46 15.49
N ALA A 126 -12.48 10.47 15.52
CA ALA A 126 -11.08 10.68 15.17
C ALA A 126 -10.92 11.17 13.71
N GLU A 127 -11.68 10.59 12.76
CA GLU A 127 -11.68 11.02 11.37
C GLU A 127 -12.22 12.46 11.21
N ALA A 128 -13.30 12.80 11.90
CA ALA A 128 -13.86 14.15 11.87
C ALA A 128 -12.91 15.19 12.48
N ARG A 129 -12.11 14.84 13.51
CA ARG A 129 -11.08 15.74 14.05
C ARG A 129 -10.01 16.12 13.04
N VAL A 130 -9.72 15.26 12.09
CA VAL A 130 -8.75 15.52 11.00
C VAL A 130 -9.41 16.27 9.85
N PHE A 131 -10.59 15.81 9.38
CA PHE A 131 -11.15 16.21 8.10
C PHE A 131 -12.29 17.24 8.17
N ALA A 132 -12.94 17.44 9.32
CA ALA A 132 -14.05 18.40 9.42
C ALA A 132 -13.64 19.81 8.95
N GLN A 133 -14.60 20.56 8.44
CA GLN A 133 -14.39 21.89 7.83
C GLN A 133 -13.56 22.85 8.70
N HIS A 134 -13.72 22.78 10.01
CA HIS A 134 -13.04 23.67 11.00
C HIS A 134 -11.80 23.02 11.63
N SER A 135 -11.36 21.90 11.16
CA SER A 135 -10.06 21.35 11.58
C SER A 135 -8.92 22.16 10.96
N ASN A 136 -7.80 22.26 11.67
CA ASN A 136 -6.58 22.89 11.14
C ASN A 136 -5.61 21.86 10.54
N THR A 137 -5.90 20.56 10.64
CA THR A 137 -5.02 19.50 10.16
C THR A 137 -4.90 19.51 8.63
N HIS A 138 -3.69 19.56 8.11
CA HIS A 138 -3.39 19.37 6.68
C HIS A 138 -3.30 17.87 6.37
N ALA A 139 -4.04 17.41 5.36
CA ALA A 139 -4.06 16.01 4.95
C ALA A 139 -3.10 15.77 3.76
N LEU A 140 -2.12 14.89 3.96
CA LEU A 140 -1.19 14.41 2.95
C LEU A 140 -1.78 13.14 2.33
N LEU A 141 -2.48 13.27 1.21
CA LEU A 141 -3.27 12.22 0.57
C LEU A 141 -2.46 11.48 -0.50
N ILE A 142 -2.65 10.17 -0.58
CA ILE A 142 -2.02 9.31 -1.59
C ILE A 142 -3.03 8.68 -2.55
N SER A 143 -4.31 8.99 -2.40
CA SER A 143 -5.39 8.45 -3.23
C SER A 143 -6.33 9.57 -3.68
N PRO A 144 -6.46 9.84 -5.00
CA PRO A 144 -7.42 10.81 -5.51
C PRO A 144 -8.87 10.49 -5.13
N ALA A 145 -9.24 9.20 -5.15
CA ALA A 145 -10.59 8.76 -4.79
C ALA A 145 -10.92 9.04 -3.31
N GLU A 146 -9.94 8.88 -2.41
CA GLU A 146 -10.14 9.20 -1.00
C GLU A 146 -10.19 10.72 -0.76
N MET A 147 -9.47 11.52 -1.53
CA MET A 147 -9.59 12.97 -1.52
C MET A 147 -11.03 13.42 -1.84
N GLU A 148 -11.66 12.83 -2.86
CA GLU A 148 -13.07 13.08 -3.20
C GLU A 148 -14.01 12.65 -2.07
N ASN A 149 -13.77 11.48 -1.45
CA ASN A 149 -14.56 10.97 -0.34
C ASN A 149 -14.52 11.91 0.87
N PHE A 150 -13.34 12.37 1.28
CA PHE A 150 -13.18 13.30 2.40
C PHE A 150 -13.81 14.68 2.11
N SER A 151 -13.64 15.19 0.89
CA SER A 151 -14.29 16.43 0.46
C SER A 151 -15.81 16.32 0.53
N ARG A 152 -16.38 15.23 -0.01
CA ARG A 152 -17.82 14.99 -0.05
C ARG A 152 -18.45 14.87 1.36
N ILE A 153 -17.80 14.11 2.25
CA ILE A 153 -18.40 13.74 3.54
C ILE A 153 -18.14 14.81 4.61
N TYR A 154 -16.93 15.36 4.66
CA TYR A 154 -16.51 16.27 5.72
C TYR A 154 -16.45 17.73 5.27
N HIS A 155 -16.69 18.00 3.98
CA HIS A 155 -16.55 19.34 3.38
C HIS A 155 -15.16 19.92 3.67
N THR A 156 -14.13 19.06 3.64
CA THR A 156 -12.76 19.44 3.90
C THR A 156 -12.30 20.47 2.86
N PRO A 157 -11.82 21.65 3.29
CA PRO A 157 -11.32 22.67 2.39
C PRO A 157 -10.14 22.17 1.53
N SER A 158 -10.14 22.53 0.24
CA SER A 158 -9.12 22.06 -0.72
C SER A 158 -7.70 22.48 -0.36
N GLU A 159 -7.53 23.64 0.28
CA GLU A 159 -6.24 24.16 0.74
C GLU A 159 -5.58 23.35 1.85
N ARG A 160 -6.35 22.47 2.52
CA ARG A 160 -5.86 21.52 3.51
C ARG A 160 -5.62 20.11 2.96
N MET A 161 -5.95 19.87 1.71
CA MET A 161 -5.83 18.55 1.07
C MET A 161 -4.70 18.56 0.04
N HIS A 162 -3.61 17.87 0.33
CA HIS A 162 -2.41 17.82 -0.51
C HIS A 162 -2.28 16.41 -1.11
N LEU A 163 -2.55 16.28 -2.42
CA LEU A 163 -2.34 15.02 -3.11
C LEU A 163 -0.85 14.84 -3.39
N LEU A 164 -0.27 13.81 -2.79
CA LEU A 164 1.13 13.44 -2.99
C LEU A 164 1.28 12.52 -4.20
N PRO A 165 2.41 12.59 -4.93
CA PRO A 165 2.76 11.54 -5.87
C PRO A 165 3.01 10.22 -5.14
N PRO A 166 3.08 9.08 -5.84
CA PRO A 166 3.53 7.83 -5.25
C PRO A 166 4.97 7.90 -4.70
N GLY A 167 5.32 6.95 -3.81
CA GLY A 167 6.65 6.88 -3.19
C GLY A 167 7.26 5.49 -3.26
N ILE A 168 7.32 4.87 -4.47
CA ILE A 168 7.99 3.58 -4.62
C ILE A 168 9.52 3.73 -4.51
N GLN A 169 10.20 2.65 -4.21
CA GLN A 169 11.67 2.66 -4.13
C GLN A 169 12.29 2.57 -5.52
N ARG A 170 13.41 3.28 -5.73
CA ARG A 170 14.09 3.31 -7.03
C ARG A 170 14.77 1.99 -7.40
N ASP A 171 15.03 1.12 -6.42
CA ASP A 171 15.53 -0.24 -6.63
C ASP A 171 14.55 -1.18 -7.37
N ARG A 172 13.28 -0.72 -7.55
CA ARG A 172 12.26 -1.37 -8.36
C ARG A 172 12.42 -1.12 -9.86
N ILE A 173 13.18 -0.09 -10.24
CA ILE A 173 13.45 0.21 -11.66
C ILE A 173 14.29 -0.91 -12.26
N ALA A 174 13.87 -1.42 -13.41
CA ALA A 174 14.61 -2.46 -14.14
C ALA A 174 16.07 -2.04 -14.36
N PRO A 175 17.05 -2.75 -13.77
CA PRO A 175 18.47 -2.37 -13.82
C PRO A 175 19.13 -2.81 -15.13
N ALA A 176 20.37 -2.39 -15.36
CA ALA A 176 21.12 -2.79 -16.55
C ALA A 176 21.39 -4.30 -16.62
N ASP A 177 21.51 -4.98 -15.47
CA ASP A 177 21.72 -6.43 -15.32
C ASP A 177 20.41 -7.21 -15.15
N TYR A 178 19.28 -6.65 -15.62
CA TYR A 178 17.93 -7.21 -15.49
C TYR A 178 17.86 -8.69 -15.92
N ASP A 179 18.38 -9.03 -17.09
CA ASP A 179 18.28 -10.39 -17.63
C ASP A 179 19.06 -11.41 -16.80
N GLU A 180 20.24 -11.01 -16.27
CA GLU A 180 21.06 -11.85 -15.39
C GLU A 180 20.33 -12.09 -14.05
N ARG A 181 19.81 -11.04 -13.43
CA ARG A 181 19.06 -11.14 -12.17
C ARG A 181 17.79 -11.98 -12.37
N ARG A 182 17.08 -11.78 -13.46
CA ARG A 182 15.92 -12.58 -13.84
C ARG A 182 16.25 -14.06 -13.94
N LEU A 183 17.29 -14.40 -14.71
CA LEU A 183 17.71 -15.80 -14.93
C LEU A 183 18.13 -16.44 -13.61
N ARG A 184 18.96 -15.78 -12.81
CA ARG A 184 19.41 -16.25 -11.50
C ARG A 184 18.22 -16.55 -10.60
N LYS A 185 17.29 -15.58 -10.44
CA LYS A 185 16.14 -15.74 -9.55
C LYS A 185 15.18 -16.84 -10.00
N ARG A 186 14.99 -17.00 -11.30
CA ARG A 186 14.19 -18.10 -11.86
C ARG A 186 14.80 -19.47 -11.58
N ASN A 187 16.12 -19.59 -11.67
CA ASN A 187 16.85 -20.81 -11.31
C ASN A 187 16.73 -21.12 -9.81
N ASP A 188 16.86 -20.11 -8.93
CA ASP A 188 16.70 -20.26 -7.47
C ASP A 188 15.29 -20.76 -7.10
N LEU A 189 14.28 -20.34 -7.85
CA LEU A 189 12.89 -20.77 -7.69
C LEU A 189 12.57 -22.11 -8.39
N GLY A 190 13.55 -22.75 -9.05
CA GLY A 190 13.37 -24.02 -9.76
C GLY A 190 12.41 -23.93 -10.94
N LEU A 191 12.34 -22.79 -11.61
CA LEU A 191 11.53 -22.61 -12.81
C LEU A 191 12.25 -23.16 -14.03
N ALA A 192 11.54 -24.00 -14.80
CA ALA A 192 12.03 -24.47 -16.09
C ALA A 192 12.05 -23.35 -17.13
N GLU A 193 12.89 -23.51 -18.16
CA GLU A 193 12.90 -22.62 -19.30
C GLU A 193 11.53 -22.57 -19.98
N GLY A 194 11.06 -21.36 -20.32
CA GLY A 194 9.74 -21.14 -20.93
C GLY A 194 8.54 -21.28 -19.99
N GLN A 195 8.74 -21.64 -18.70
CA GLN A 195 7.65 -21.71 -17.73
C GLN A 195 7.18 -20.32 -17.32
N ASN A 196 5.87 -20.08 -17.30
CA ASN A 196 5.29 -18.80 -16.85
C ASN A 196 5.38 -18.64 -15.34
N MET A 197 5.93 -17.51 -14.88
CA MET A 197 5.96 -17.11 -13.48
C MET A 197 4.93 -16.02 -13.22
N LEU A 198 3.88 -16.34 -12.48
CA LEU A 198 2.95 -15.39 -11.93
C LEU A 198 3.39 -14.99 -10.52
N LEU A 199 3.23 -13.73 -10.17
CA LEU A 199 3.62 -13.20 -8.88
C LEU A 199 2.44 -12.50 -8.20
N MET A 200 2.27 -12.72 -6.90
CA MET A 200 1.44 -11.89 -6.01
C MET A 200 2.28 -11.41 -4.84
N VAL A 201 2.22 -10.12 -4.51
CA VAL A 201 2.97 -9.54 -3.39
C VAL A 201 2.02 -8.77 -2.48
N GLY A 202 2.09 -9.07 -1.19
CA GLY A 202 1.40 -8.36 -0.12
C GLY A 202 0.71 -9.28 0.87
N SER A 203 0.72 -8.86 2.14
CA SER A 203 -0.02 -9.54 3.22
C SER A 203 -1.53 -9.29 3.11
N GLY A 204 -2.33 -10.10 3.84
CA GLY A 204 -3.79 -10.04 3.70
C GLY A 204 -4.28 -10.78 2.46
N PHE A 205 -3.87 -12.04 2.28
CA PHE A 205 -4.10 -12.88 1.11
C PHE A 205 -5.55 -12.90 0.62
N LYS A 206 -6.53 -12.89 1.54
CA LYS A 206 -7.94 -12.80 1.18
C LYS A 206 -8.27 -11.48 0.52
N THR A 207 -7.82 -10.37 1.10
CA THR A 207 -8.07 -9.02 0.57
C THR A 207 -7.41 -8.82 -0.80
N LYS A 208 -6.23 -9.41 -1.00
CA LYS A 208 -5.48 -9.35 -2.27
C LYS A 208 -6.02 -10.29 -3.36
N GLY A 209 -6.98 -11.18 -3.02
CA GLY A 209 -7.64 -12.02 -3.99
C GLY A 209 -6.85 -13.26 -4.41
N VAL A 210 -6.07 -13.87 -3.49
CA VAL A 210 -5.37 -15.14 -3.77
C VAL A 210 -6.34 -16.22 -4.22
N ASP A 211 -7.54 -16.30 -3.63
CA ASP A 211 -8.59 -17.21 -4.04
C ASP A 211 -9.04 -17.00 -5.49
N ARG A 212 -9.19 -15.74 -5.93
CA ARG A 212 -9.51 -15.39 -7.33
C ARG A 212 -8.42 -15.85 -8.29
N SER A 213 -7.16 -15.66 -7.91
CA SER A 213 -5.99 -16.11 -8.70
C SER A 213 -5.93 -17.63 -8.82
N LEU A 214 -6.21 -18.37 -7.74
CA LEU A 214 -6.27 -19.84 -7.78
C LEU A 214 -7.38 -20.35 -8.70
N HIS A 215 -8.57 -19.71 -8.70
CA HIS A 215 -9.65 -20.05 -9.64
C HIS A 215 -9.24 -19.77 -11.09
N ALA A 216 -8.62 -18.64 -11.37
CA ALA A 216 -8.17 -18.30 -12.71
C ALA A 216 -7.11 -19.28 -13.24
N ILE A 217 -6.16 -19.71 -12.40
CA ILE A 217 -5.17 -20.73 -12.78
C ILE A 217 -5.85 -22.08 -13.05
N ALA A 218 -6.84 -22.46 -12.23
CA ALA A 218 -7.59 -23.71 -12.43
C ALA A 218 -8.38 -23.72 -13.74
N ALA A 219 -8.84 -22.54 -14.20
CA ALA A 219 -9.57 -22.38 -15.45
C ALA A 219 -8.68 -22.39 -16.71
N LEU A 220 -7.35 -22.29 -16.56
CA LEU A 220 -6.44 -22.38 -17.71
C LEU A 220 -6.52 -23.75 -18.42
N PRO A 221 -6.37 -23.80 -19.76
CA PRO A 221 -6.15 -25.04 -20.47
C PRO A 221 -5.02 -25.86 -19.87
N GLU A 222 -5.12 -27.18 -19.92
CA GLU A 222 -4.19 -28.10 -19.22
C GLU A 222 -2.71 -27.81 -19.53
N HIS A 223 -2.36 -27.61 -20.81
CA HIS A 223 -0.99 -27.34 -21.24
C HIS A 223 -0.45 -26.00 -20.70
N MET A 224 -1.30 -24.96 -20.60
CA MET A 224 -0.93 -23.68 -20.02
C MET A 224 -0.81 -23.80 -18.49
N ARG A 225 -1.76 -24.47 -17.85
CA ARG A 225 -1.77 -24.68 -16.40
C ARG A 225 -0.53 -25.40 -15.92
N GLN A 226 -0.12 -26.49 -16.62
CA GLN A 226 1.09 -27.24 -16.30
C GLN A 226 2.37 -26.40 -16.46
N ASN A 227 2.37 -25.43 -17.38
CA ASN A 227 3.49 -24.55 -17.64
C ASN A 227 3.42 -23.22 -16.87
N THR A 228 2.56 -23.12 -15.84
CA THR A 228 2.38 -21.89 -15.06
C THR A 228 2.61 -22.14 -13.57
N ARG A 229 3.41 -21.28 -12.91
CA ARG A 229 3.63 -21.27 -11.46
C ARG A 229 3.23 -19.91 -10.89
N LEU A 230 2.51 -19.92 -9.77
CA LEU A 230 2.18 -18.74 -8.98
C LEU A 230 3.00 -18.72 -7.70
N PHE A 231 3.74 -17.65 -7.49
CA PHE A 231 4.44 -17.37 -6.23
C PHE A 231 3.70 -16.28 -5.47
N VAL A 232 3.39 -16.54 -4.20
CA VAL A 232 2.66 -15.62 -3.32
C VAL A 232 3.59 -15.19 -2.19
N VAL A 233 3.89 -13.89 -2.14
CA VAL A 233 4.78 -13.27 -1.15
C VAL A 233 3.95 -12.46 -0.15
N GLY A 234 4.19 -12.66 1.14
CA GLY A 234 3.54 -11.89 2.21
C GLY A 234 3.45 -12.68 3.52
N GLN A 235 3.28 -11.95 4.60
CA GLN A 235 3.15 -12.52 5.95
C GLN A 235 1.67 -12.71 6.30
N ASP A 236 1.10 -13.86 5.91
CA ASP A 236 -0.26 -14.24 6.24
C ASP A 236 -0.35 -15.78 6.30
N ASN A 237 -1.42 -16.31 6.89
CA ASN A 237 -1.61 -17.76 7.00
C ASN A 237 -2.11 -18.37 5.68
N PRO A 238 -1.31 -19.18 4.98
CA PRO A 238 -1.66 -19.73 3.68
C PRO A 238 -2.62 -20.93 3.75
N ARG A 239 -2.92 -21.46 4.92
CA ARG A 239 -3.62 -22.76 5.11
C ARG A 239 -4.95 -22.85 4.34
N THR A 240 -5.74 -21.78 4.36
CA THR A 240 -7.05 -21.75 3.66
C THR A 240 -6.87 -21.82 2.15
N PHE A 241 -5.86 -21.13 1.63
CA PHE A 241 -5.56 -21.08 0.19
C PHE A 241 -4.89 -22.37 -0.31
N LEU A 242 -4.04 -23.00 0.48
CA LEU A 242 -3.50 -24.34 0.19
C LEU A 242 -4.61 -25.40 0.13
N ASN A 243 -5.62 -25.29 1.01
CA ASN A 243 -6.79 -26.17 0.95
C ASN A 243 -7.63 -25.91 -0.31
N LEU A 244 -7.79 -24.66 -0.71
CA LEU A 244 -8.48 -24.30 -1.95
C LEU A 244 -7.71 -24.81 -3.17
N ALA A 245 -6.39 -24.60 -3.23
CA ALA A 245 -5.53 -25.10 -4.31
C ALA A 245 -5.65 -26.62 -4.50
N ARG A 246 -5.72 -27.39 -3.39
CA ARG A 246 -5.97 -28.84 -3.43
C ARG A 246 -7.33 -29.18 -4.02
N LYS A 247 -8.39 -28.48 -3.60
CA LYS A 247 -9.76 -28.70 -4.12
C LYS A 247 -9.85 -28.39 -5.62
N LEU A 248 -9.11 -27.39 -6.09
CA LEU A 248 -9.07 -26.97 -7.49
C LEU A 248 -8.08 -27.79 -8.35
N GLY A 249 -7.28 -28.68 -7.76
CA GLY A 249 -6.29 -29.49 -8.47
C GLY A 249 -5.05 -28.71 -8.95
N VAL A 250 -4.76 -27.54 -8.29
CA VAL A 250 -3.65 -26.63 -8.67
C VAL A 250 -2.56 -26.52 -7.60
N SER A 251 -2.46 -27.49 -6.69
CA SER A 251 -1.46 -27.43 -5.60
C SER A 251 -0.01 -27.40 -6.09
N LYS A 252 0.28 -27.97 -7.25
CA LYS A 252 1.62 -27.96 -7.84
C LYS A 252 1.98 -26.64 -8.51
N GLN A 253 0.98 -25.81 -8.78
CA GLN A 253 1.11 -24.53 -9.46
C GLN A 253 1.30 -23.36 -8.51
N VAL A 254 1.11 -23.53 -7.21
CA VAL A 254 1.17 -22.43 -6.24
C VAL A 254 2.19 -22.68 -5.14
N GLU A 255 2.97 -21.66 -4.84
CA GLU A 255 3.95 -21.65 -3.76
C GLU A 255 3.84 -20.35 -2.94
N PHE A 256 3.85 -20.49 -1.61
CA PHE A 256 3.83 -19.37 -0.67
C PHE A 256 5.22 -19.20 -0.08
N LEU A 257 5.86 -18.07 -0.40
CA LEU A 257 7.25 -17.78 -0.02
C LEU A 257 7.38 -17.15 1.37
N GLY A 258 6.26 -16.73 2.00
CA GLY A 258 6.32 -15.94 3.22
C GLY A 258 6.75 -14.49 2.97
N GLY A 259 7.34 -13.85 3.97
CA GLY A 259 7.96 -12.53 3.80
C GLY A 259 9.31 -12.66 3.12
N CYS A 260 9.59 -11.81 2.12
CA CYS A 260 10.83 -11.78 1.37
C CYS A 260 11.40 -10.35 1.34
N ASP A 261 12.71 -10.24 1.40
CA ASP A 261 13.42 -8.95 1.30
C ASP A 261 13.86 -8.64 -0.14
N ASP A 262 13.94 -9.66 -0.99
CA ASP A 262 14.38 -9.61 -2.38
C ASP A 262 13.23 -9.38 -3.39
N ILE A 263 12.26 -8.55 -3.01
CA ILE A 263 11.11 -8.20 -3.85
C ILE A 263 11.52 -7.71 -5.25
N PRO A 264 12.58 -6.88 -5.43
CA PRO A 264 13.00 -6.48 -6.77
C PRO A 264 13.32 -7.68 -7.67
N ASP A 265 14.08 -8.65 -7.20
CA ASP A 265 14.45 -9.83 -7.99
C ASP A 265 13.25 -10.71 -8.33
N LEU A 266 12.28 -10.80 -7.44
CA LEU A 266 11.02 -11.50 -7.71
C LEU A 266 10.18 -10.79 -8.79
N LEU A 267 10.13 -9.46 -8.76
CA LEU A 267 9.46 -8.66 -9.80
C LEU A 267 10.16 -8.83 -11.16
N PHE A 268 11.49 -8.82 -11.20
CA PHE A 268 12.25 -9.03 -12.43
C PHE A 268 12.11 -10.47 -12.97
N ALA A 269 12.01 -11.47 -12.09
CA ALA A 269 11.85 -12.88 -12.46
C ALA A 269 10.46 -13.20 -13.05
N ALA A 270 9.44 -12.47 -12.64
CA ALA A 270 8.04 -12.73 -13.01
C ALA A 270 7.73 -12.38 -14.49
N ASP A 271 6.66 -12.98 -15.00
CA ASP A 271 6.10 -12.70 -16.32
C ASP A 271 4.82 -11.87 -16.23
N LEU A 272 4.13 -11.94 -15.08
CA LEU A 272 2.88 -11.22 -14.82
C LEU A 272 2.64 -11.06 -13.32
N LEU A 273 2.32 -9.84 -12.89
CA LEU A 273 1.77 -9.61 -11.56
C LEU A 273 0.26 -9.86 -11.56
N LEU A 274 -0.24 -10.66 -10.62
CA LEU A 274 -1.67 -10.80 -10.32
C LEU A 274 -2.01 -10.00 -9.06
N HIS A 275 -2.98 -9.10 -9.17
CA HIS A 275 -3.46 -8.33 -8.02
C HIS A 275 -4.98 -8.13 -8.08
N PRO A 276 -5.78 -9.22 -8.08
CA PRO A 276 -7.23 -9.15 -8.18
C PRO A 276 -7.88 -8.83 -6.84
N ALA A 277 -7.44 -7.74 -6.19
CA ALA A 277 -7.86 -7.35 -4.86
C ALA A 277 -9.38 -7.13 -4.75
N TYR A 278 -9.94 -7.48 -3.60
CA TYR A 278 -11.33 -7.14 -3.24
C TYR A 278 -11.46 -5.67 -2.88
N ARG A 279 -10.41 -5.12 -2.30
CA ARG A 279 -10.28 -3.72 -1.91
C ARG A 279 -8.81 -3.39 -1.66
N GLU A 280 -8.36 -2.27 -2.19
CA GLU A 280 -7.00 -1.78 -2.04
C GLU A 280 -7.00 -0.26 -2.10
N ASN A 281 -6.45 0.43 -1.10
CA ASN A 281 -6.44 1.90 -1.09
C ASN A 281 -5.57 2.47 -2.22
N THR A 282 -4.37 1.96 -2.34
CA THR A 282 -3.41 2.36 -3.39
C THR A 282 -3.01 1.16 -4.24
N GLY A 283 -2.35 0.15 -3.67
CA GLY A 283 -1.76 -0.96 -4.40
C GLY A 283 -0.38 -0.61 -4.93
N THR A 284 0.52 -0.17 -4.04
CA THR A 284 1.89 0.25 -4.37
C THR A 284 2.64 -0.77 -5.24
N VAL A 285 2.40 -2.07 -5.04
CA VAL A 285 3.00 -3.14 -5.84
C VAL A 285 2.67 -3.03 -7.34
N LEU A 286 1.56 -2.41 -7.73
CA LEU A 286 1.22 -2.17 -9.14
C LEU A 286 2.26 -1.25 -9.78
N LEU A 287 2.66 -0.20 -9.06
CA LEU A 287 3.67 0.75 -9.51
C LEU A 287 5.08 0.17 -9.44
N GLU A 288 5.36 -0.64 -8.40
CA GLU A 288 6.61 -1.38 -8.29
C GLU A 288 6.79 -2.34 -9.49
N SER A 289 5.70 -3.01 -9.90
CA SER A 289 5.70 -3.87 -11.10
C SER A 289 5.88 -3.07 -12.38
N LEU A 290 5.21 -1.92 -12.49
CA LEU A 290 5.38 -1.01 -13.63
C LEU A 290 6.84 -0.55 -13.74
N ALA A 291 7.49 -0.17 -12.63
CA ALA A 291 8.90 0.20 -12.59
C ALA A 291 9.83 -0.98 -12.98
N ALA A 292 9.46 -2.19 -12.60
CA ALA A 292 10.15 -3.42 -13.01
C ALA A 292 9.84 -3.87 -14.44
N GLN A 293 9.05 -3.11 -15.20
CA GLN A 293 8.56 -3.47 -16.54
C GLN A 293 7.80 -4.81 -16.55
N LEU A 294 7.14 -5.15 -15.44
CA LEU A 294 6.34 -6.35 -15.28
C LEU A 294 4.87 -6.04 -15.61
N PRO A 295 4.25 -6.70 -16.60
CA PRO A 295 2.84 -6.55 -16.89
C PRO A 295 1.95 -6.88 -15.70
N VAL A 296 0.80 -6.18 -15.59
CA VAL A 296 -0.08 -6.28 -14.42
C VAL A 296 -1.49 -6.69 -14.82
N LEU A 297 -2.07 -7.66 -14.10
CA LEU A 297 -3.50 -7.95 -14.09
C LEU A 297 -4.07 -7.60 -12.70
N CYS A 298 -4.85 -6.53 -12.62
CA CYS A 298 -5.44 -6.08 -11.36
C CYS A 298 -6.93 -5.77 -11.50
N THR A 299 -7.61 -5.50 -10.37
CA THR A 299 -9.00 -5.01 -10.35
C THR A 299 -9.03 -3.48 -10.26
N ALA A 300 -10.11 -2.87 -10.75
CA ALA A 300 -10.41 -1.45 -10.56
C ALA A 300 -10.63 -1.06 -9.08
N ALA A 301 -10.70 -2.04 -8.17
CA ALA A 301 -10.74 -1.82 -6.72
C ALA A 301 -9.40 -1.34 -6.12
N CYS A 302 -8.32 -1.31 -6.91
CA CYS A 302 -7.01 -0.80 -6.51
C CYS A 302 -6.91 0.69 -6.86
N GLY A 303 -6.56 1.52 -5.89
CA GLY A 303 -6.48 2.98 -6.08
C GLY A 303 -5.50 3.41 -7.18
N TYR A 304 -4.43 2.65 -7.40
CA TYR A 304 -3.44 2.90 -8.46
C TYR A 304 -3.69 2.13 -9.76
N ALA A 305 -4.84 1.46 -9.92
CA ALA A 305 -5.16 0.74 -11.15
C ALA A 305 -5.19 1.66 -12.40
N PHE A 306 -5.48 2.95 -12.22
CA PHE A 306 -5.47 3.92 -13.31
C PHE A 306 -4.08 4.07 -13.95
N HIS A 307 -2.99 3.98 -13.18
CA HIS A 307 -1.63 4.01 -13.72
C HIS A 307 -1.37 2.85 -14.70
N ILE A 308 -1.90 1.65 -14.40
CA ILE A 308 -1.74 0.48 -15.28
C ILE A 308 -2.52 0.67 -16.58
N ARG A 309 -3.74 1.23 -16.50
CA ARG A 309 -4.56 1.54 -17.66
C ARG A 309 -3.92 2.64 -18.51
N ASP A 310 -3.52 3.75 -17.89
CA ASP A 310 -3.00 4.93 -18.57
C ASP A 310 -1.62 4.65 -19.20
N ALA A 311 -0.79 3.83 -18.54
CA ALA A 311 0.46 3.31 -19.11
C ALA A 311 0.24 2.26 -20.21
N ASN A 312 -0.95 1.69 -20.35
CA ASN A 312 -1.21 0.51 -21.22
C ASN A 312 -0.17 -0.61 -21.01
N CYS A 313 0.13 -0.94 -19.76
CA CYS A 313 1.15 -1.95 -19.38
C CYS A 313 0.54 -3.19 -18.72
N GLY A 314 -0.72 -3.48 -19.00
CA GLY A 314 -1.46 -4.60 -18.42
C GLY A 314 -2.95 -4.52 -18.66
N ARG A 315 -3.72 -5.16 -17.76
CA ARG A 315 -5.20 -5.16 -17.81
C ARG A 315 -5.79 -4.86 -16.44
N VAL A 316 -6.83 -4.04 -16.44
CA VAL A 316 -7.63 -3.69 -15.26
C VAL A 316 -9.01 -4.30 -15.42
N LEU A 317 -9.36 -5.25 -14.55
CA LEU A 317 -10.67 -5.91 -14.53
C LEU A 317 -11.75 -4.94 -14.04
N SER A 318 -12.94 -5.08 -14.58
CA SER A 318 -14.10 -4.21 -14.31
C SER A 318 -14.63 -4.34 -12.86
N THR A 319 -15.47 -3.39 -12.49
CA THR A 319 -16.27 -3.44 -11.26
C THR A 319 -17.76 -3.43 -11.66
N PRO A 320 -18.58 -4.36 -11.13
CA PRO A 320 -18.26 -5.41 -10.16
C PRO A 320 -17.37 -6.51 -10.75
N PHE A 321 -16.53 -7.15 -9.90
CA PHE A 321 -15.63 -8.22 -10.32
C PHE A 321 -16.38 -9.45 -10.82
N VAL A 322 -15.95 -10.00 -11.96
CA VAL A 322 -16.47 -11.23 -12.56
C VAL A 322 -15.33 -12.22 -12.74
N GLN A 323 -15.42 -13.41 -12.12
CA GLN A 323 -14.36 -14.42 -12.19
C GLN A 323 -14.06 -14.87 -13.63
N SER A 324 -15.08 -15.10 -14.46
CA SER A 324 -14.89 -15.52 -15.86
C SER A 324 -14.19 -14.47 -16.72
N GLU A 325 -14.32 -13.17 -16.41
CA GLU A 325 -13.54 -12.10 -17.04
C GLU A 325 -12.07 -12.24 -16.69
N MET A 326 -11.74 -12.48 -15.41
CA MET A 326 -10.37 -12.70 -14.98
C MET A 326 -9.76 -13.94 -15.61
N ASP A 327 -10.51 -15.05 -15.69
CA ASP A 327 -10.07 -16.32 -16.27
C ASP A 327 -9.69 -16.13 -17.75
N ALA A 328 -10.57 -15.48 -18.51
CA ALA A 328 -10.34 -15.17 -19.93
C ALA A 328 -9.16 -14.19 -20.11
N THR A 329 -9.07 -13.17 -19.27
CA THR A 329 -8.00 -12.17 -19.34
C THR A 329 -6.64 -12.76 -18.99
N LEU A 330 -6.56 -13.61 -17.95
CA LEU A 330 -5.32 -14.30 -17.59
C LEU A 330 -4.83 -15.16 -18.77
N LYS A 331 -5.73 -15.98 -19.35
CA LYS A 331 -5.40 -16.78 -20.52
C LYS A 331 -4.86 -15.91 -21.67
N PHE A 332 -5.58 -14.83 -22.00
CA PHE A 332 -5.16 -13.89 -23.04
C PHE A 332 -3.77 -13.32 -22.77
N MET A 333 -3.50 -12.84 -21.55
CA MET A 333 -2.23 -12.21 -21.20
C MET A 333 -1.05 -13.21 -21.22
N LEU A 334 -1.29 -14.48 -20.95
CA LEU A 334 -0.25 -15.53 -21.04
C LEU A 334 0.07 -15.89 -22.49
N ASP A 335 -0.93 -15.88 -23.36
CA ASP A 335 -0.79 -16.16 -24.81
C ASP A 335 -0.37 -14.94 -25.63
N PHE A 336 -0.42 -13.72 -25.04
CA PHE A 336 -0.21 -12.47 -25.78
C PHE A 336 1.20 -12.41 -26.38
N PRO A 337 1.31 -12.29 -27.71
CA PRO A 337 2.61 -12.38 -28.40
C PRO A 337 3.47 -11.13 -28.23
N GLU A 338 2.85 -9.97 -28.00
CA GLU A 338 3.50 -8.66 -27.95
C GLU A 338 3.76 -8.18 -26.52
N LYS A 339 4.13 -9.09 -25.61
CA LYS A 339 4.44 -8.74 -24.18
C LYS A 339 5.52 -7.65 -24.08
N GLN A 340 6.39 -7.54 -25.09
CA GLN A 340 7.42 -6.51 -25.15
C GLN A 340 6.82 -5.09 -25.21
N GLU A 341 5.69 -4.91 -25.90
CA GLU A 341 4.99 -3.62 -25.95
C GLU A 341 4.60 -3.13 -24.54
N TRP A 342 4.11 -4.03 -23.68
CA TRP A 342 3.76 -3.65 -22.30
C TRP A 342 4.97 -3.19 -21.49
N LYS A 343 6.14 -3.83 -21.70
CA LYS A 343 7.39 -3.43 -21.04
C LYS A 343 7.87 -2.06 -21.50
N GLU A 344 7.81 -1.79 -22.80
CA GLU A 344 8.19 -0.50 -23.37
C GLU A 344 7.26 0.62 -22.93
N ASN A 345 5.96 0.35 -22.87
CA ASN A 345 4.97 1.26 -22.34
C ASN A 345 5.21 1.59 -20.86
N ALA A 346 5.51 0.59 -20.04
CA ALA A 346 5.88 0.79 -18.63
C ALA A 346 7.15 1.63 -18.50
N ALA A 347 8.20 1.32 -19.28
CA ALA A 347 9.47 2.06 -19.27
C ALA A 347 9.31 3.54 -19.70
N ARG A 348 8.41 3.81 -20.63
CA ARG A 348 8.06 5.18 -21.05
C ARG A 348 7.31 5.90 -19.93
N TYR A 349 6.31 5.27 -19.36
CA TYR A 349 5.45 5.85 -18.31
C TYR A 349 6.25 6.33 -17.09
N ILE A 350 7.22 5.54 -16.60
CA ILE A 350 8.06 5.93 -15.44
C ILE A 350 9.00 7.11 -15.75
N LYS A 351 9.31 7.39 -17.01
CA LYS A 351 10.10 8.57 -17.39
C LYS A 351 9.26 9.85 -17.44
N GLU A 352 7.97 9.71 -17.73
CA GLU A 352 7.03 10.82 -17.93
C GLU A 352 6.27 11.18 -16.64
N HIS A 353 6.24 10.27 -15.65
CA HIS A 353 5.46 10.43 -14.42
C HIS A 353 6.31 10.27 -13.17
N ASP A 354 6.08 11.13 -12.19
CA ASP A 354 6.72 11.02 -10.89
C ASP A 354 6.03 9.94 -10.05
N LEU A 355 6.73 8.84 -9.81
CA LEU A 355 6.28 7.72 -8.97
C LEU A 355 7.09 7.57 -7.68
N PHE A 356 8.00 8.52 -7.39
CA PHE A 356 9.06 8.33 -6.41
C PHE A 356 9.12 9.38 -5.32
N SER A 357 8.71 10.63 -5.61
CA SER A 357 9.01 11.79 -4.75
C SER A 357 7.98 12.02 -3.62
N MET A 358 7.19 11.02 -3.22
CA MET A 358 6.23 11.18 -2.12
C MET A 358 6.88 11.72 -0.83
N PRO A 359 8.04 11.21 -0.37
CA PRO A 359 8.65 11.71 0.86
C PRO A 359 9.05 13.18 0.75
N GLU A 360 9.71 13.54 -0.35
CA GLU A 360 10.17 14.91 -0.62
C GLU A 360 8.99 15.89 -0.67
N ARG A 361 7.91 15.50 -1.37
CA ARG A 361 6.70 16.32 -1.48
C ARG A 361 5.94 16.43 -0.15
N ALA A 362 5.94 15.38 0.66
CA ALA A 362 5.36 15.43 1.99
C ALA A 362 6.09 16.46 2.87
N VAL A 363 7.43 16.44 2.84
CA VAL A 363 8.26 17.39 3.61
C VAL A 363 8.12 18.81 3.06
N ASP A 364 8.04 19.02 1.72
CA ASP A 364 7.77 20.32 1.12
C ASP A 364 6.48 20.94 1.69
N VAL A 365 5.41 20.13 1.83
CA VAL A 365 4.14 20.61 2.41
C VAL A 365 4.29 20.95 3.88
N ILE A 366 4.99 20.11 4.67
CA ILE A 366 5.23 20.34 6.09
C ILE A 366 5.98 21.65 6.30
N GLU A 367 7.11 21.85 5.60
CA GLU A 367 7.94 23.05 5.70
C GLU A 367 7.18 24.31 5.33
N ASN A 368 6.50 24.30 4.18
CA ASN A 368 5.79 25.47 3.66
C ASN A 368 4.63 25.92 4.56
N LYS A 369 3.97 24.98 5.26
CA LYS A 369 2.81 25.31 6.11
C LYS A 369 3.22 25.79 7.50
N ILE A 370 4.32 25.30 8.06
CA ILE A 370 4.84 25.77 9.36
C ILE A 370 5.38 27.20 9.21
N VAL A 371 6.15 27.47 8.16
CA VAL A 371 6.72 28.84 7.92
C VAL A 371 5.65 29.90 7.64
N GLN A 372 4.44 29.52 7.21
CA GLN A 372 3.34 30.48 6.97
C GLN A 372 2.57 30.85 8.26
N VAL A 373 2.81 30.18 9.38
CA VAL A 373 2.12 30.41 10.66
C VAL A 373 2.92 31.34 11.58
N ASP A 374 4.23 31.52 11.33
CA ASP A 374 5.11 32.50 11.99
C ASP A 374 5.01 33.89 11.32
#